data_3dbb63d598eb62a6a43e7e4093188285
#
_entry.id   3dbb63d598eb62a6a43e7e4093188285
#
_cell.length_a   1.000
_cell.length_b   1.000
_cell.length_c   1.000
_cell.angle_alpha   90.00
_cell.angle_beta   90.00
_cell.angle_gamma   90.00
#
_symmetry.space_group_name_H-M   'P 1'
#
loop_
_entity.id
_entity.type
_entity.pdbx_description
1 polymer ?
#
loop_
_entity_poly.entity_id
_entity_poly.type
_entity_poly.pdbx_seq_one_letter_code
_entity_poly.pdbx_strand_id
1 'polypeptide(L)'
;NHERAAGAPDVAARVWLHYWMKALQRLPLAQPVVVSLNPARAIDPAKVLAEFDYDHPVFDMGAIAAQAQVPQLQGVQSTWFCGAWTGYGFHEDGLQSGYRAADLLLAQMRRLKAA
;
A
#
# COMPACT_ATOMS: atom_id res chain seq x y z
N ASN A 1 -5.47 36.69 14.11
CA ASN A 1 -6.55 36.42 13.18
C ASN A 1 -5.94 35.84 11.91
N HIS A 2 -5.83 34.50 11.83
CA HIS A 2 -5.61 33.83 10.56
C HIS A 2 -6.95 33.27 10.10
N GLU A 3 -7.56 33.92 9.13
CA GLU A 3 -8.67 33.37 8.38
C GLU A 3 -8.19 32.11 7.64
N ARG A 4 -8.68 30.95 8.03
CA ARG A 4 -8.59 29.75 7.22
C ARG A 4 -9.52 29.93 6.01
N ALA A 5 -8.94 29.99 4.82
CA ALA A 5 -9.70 29.90 3.58
C ALA A 5 -10.44 28.55 3.57
N ALA A 6 -11.77 28.61 3.60
CA ALA A 6 -12.63 27.44 3.42
C ALA A 6 -12.42 26.91 2.00
N GLY A 7 -11.93 25.66 1.86
CA GLY A 7 -11.89 24.98 0.58
C GLY A 7 -10.56 24.36 0.12
N ALA A 8 -9.49 24.45 0.89
CA ALA A 8 -8.32 23.61 0.61
C ALA A 8 -8.64 22.18 1.04
N PRO A 9 -8.43 21.15 0.19
CA PRO A 9 -8.49 19.77 0.65
C PRO A 9 -7.49 19.65 1.81
N ASP A 10 -7.95 19.02 2.88
CA ASP A 10 -7.11 18.69 4.04
C ASP A 10 -5.88 17.95 3.48
N VAL A 11 -4.75 18.64 3.42
CA VAL A 11 -3.50 18.05 3.00
C VAL A 11 -3.16 17.11 4.14
N ALA A 12 -3.63 15.88 4.03
CA ALA A 12 -3.27 14.79 4.93
C ALA A 12 -1.78 14.93 5.18
N ALA A 13 -1.40 15.12 6.44
CA ALA A 13 -0.02 15.41 6.82
C ALA A 13 0.87 14.40 6.11
N ARG A 14 1.63 14.86 5.10
CA ARG A 14 2.44 13.96 4.28
C ARG A 14 3.41 13.27 5.22
N VAL A 15 3.22 11.97 5.38
CA VAL A 15 4.14 11.15 6.14
C VAL A 15 5.46 11.16 5.39
N TRP A 16 6.51 11.61 6.05
CA TRP A 16 7.87 11.52 5.55
C TRP A 16 8.62 10.47 6.35
N LEU A 17 9.48 9.71 5.69
CA LEU A 17 10.17 8.60 6.30
C LEU A 17 11.50 8.35 5.58
N HIS A 18 12.52 7.98 6.34
CA HIS A 18 13.82 7.59 5.82
C HIS A 18 14.18 6.20 6.33
N TYR A 19 14.49 5.30 5.41
CA TYR A 19 14.98 3.96 5.72
C TYR A 19 16.49 3.90 5.46
N TRP A 20 17.26 3.61 6.48
CA TRP A 20 18.66 3.26 6.30
C TRP A 20 18.77 1.78 5.91
N MET A 21 18.94 1.52 4.62
CA MET A 21 18.80 0.19 4.05
C MET A 21 19.80 -0.81 4.62
N LYS A 22 21.03 -0.38 4.97
CA LYS A 22 22.05 -1.24 5.55
C LYS A 22 21.70 -1.79 6.94
N ALA A 23 20.81 -1.10 7.67
CA ALA A 23 20.30 -1.57 8.95
C ALA A 23 19.18 -2.60 8.79
N LEU A 24 18.44 -2.54 7.68
CA LEU A 24 17.31 -3.43 7.41
C LEU A 24 17.72 -4.73 6.71
N GLN A 25 18.76 -4.66 5.88
CA GLN A 25 19.23 -5.82 5.13
C GLN A 25 20.74 -5.74 4.83
N ARG A 26 21.35 -6.91 4.66
CA ARG A 26 22.77 -7.00 4.30
C ARG A 26 22.93 -6.65 2.81
N LEU A 27 23.37 -5.43 2.53
CA LEU A 27 23.71 -5.00 1.17
C LEU A 27 25.21 -5.07 0.94
N PRO A 28 25.67 -5.63 -0.19
CA PRO A 28 27.08 -5.69 -0.55
C PRO A 28 27.60 -4.33 -1.10
N LEU A 29 27.18 -3.25 -0.46
CA LEU A 29 27.50 -1.88 -0.85
C LEU A 29 28.45 -1.26 0.19
N ALA A 30 29.52 -0.63 -0.26
CA ALA A 30 30.45 0.08 0.62
C ALA A 30 29.80 1.31 1.25
N GLN A 31 29.03 2.07 0.46
CA GLN A 31 28.38 3.29 0.88
C GLN A 31 26.99 3.05 1.47
N PRO A 32 26.52 3.90 2.40
CA PRO A 32 25.17 3.83 2.92
C PRO A 32 24.16 4.22 1.83
N VAL A 33 23.08 3.43 1.74
CA VAL A 33 21.93 3.74 0.89
C VAL A 33 20.73 4.04 1.81
N VAL A 34 20.03 5.12 1.50
CA VAL A 34 18.82 5.57 2.21
C VAL A 34 17.67 5.63 1.20
N VAL A 35 16.54 5.06 1.55
CA VAL A 35 15.28 5.25 0.82
C VAL A 35 14.47 6.30 1.57
N SER A 36 14.05 7.35 0.87
CA SER A 36 13.33 8.47 1.43
C SER A 36 11.95 8.59 0.79
N LEU A 37 10.90 8.56 1.60
CA LEU A 37 9.54 8.86 1.17
C LEU A 37 9.21 10.30 1.54
N ASN A 38 8.71 11.07 0.58
CA ASN A 38 8.28 12.46 0.76
C ASN A 38 9.25 13.27 1.62
N PRO A 39 10.54 13.39 1.27
CA PRO A 39 11.53 14.02 2.13
C PRO A 39 11.12 15.47 2.46
N ALA A 40 11.17 15.82 3.75
CA ALA A 40 10.77 17.15 4.23
C ALA A 40 11.69 18.28 3.75
N ARG A 41 12.90 17.93 3.29
CA ARG A 41 13.88 18.84 2.72
C ARG A 41 14.39 18.30 1.40
N ALA A 42 14.76 19.19 0.50
CA ALA A 42 15.39 18.80 -0.76
C ALA A 42 16.67 17.99 -0.48
N ILE A 43 16.82 16.90 -1.19
CA ILE A 43 18.03 16.07 -1.16
C ILE A 43 19.01 16.64 -2.20
N ASP A 44 20.28 16.66 -1.87
CA ASP A 44 21.36 17.07 -2.80
C ASP A 44 21.28 16.16 -4.06
N PRO A 45 21.04 16.74 -5.25
CA PRO A 45 20.91 15.96 -6.49
C PRO A 45 22.09 15.05 -6.77
N ALA A 46 23.31 15.43 -6.36
CA ALA A 46 24.51 14.62 -6.54
C ALA A 46 24.48 13.32 -5.70
N LYS A 47 23.58 13.21 -4.74
CA LYS A 47 23.40 12.04 -3.87
C LYS A 47 22.17 11.22 -4.21
N VAL A 48 21.34 11.67 -5.17
CA VAL A 48 20.17 10.94 -5.62
C VAL A 48 20.61 9.86 -6.60
N LEU A 49 20.34 8.61 -6.26
CA LEU A 49 20.62 7.47 -7.14
C LEU A 49 19.47 7.24 -8.13
N ALA A 50 18.25 7.37 -7.66
CA ALA A 50 17.03 7.26 -8.45
C ALA A 50 15.87 7.93 -7.73
N GLU A 51 14.87 8.39 -8.49
CA GLU A 51 13.63 8.96 -7.99
C GLU A 51 12.47 8.26 -8.70
N PHE A 52 11.42 7.96 -7.92
CA PHE A 52 10.23 7.29 -8.39
C PHE A 52 9.00 7.99 -7.82
N ASP A 53 7.98 8.11 -8.64
CA ASP A 53 6.67 8.59 -8.21
C ASP A 53 5.72 7.39 -8.10
N TYR A 54 5.18 7.16 -6.90
CA TYR A 54 4.30 6.04 -6.60
C TYR A 54 3.04 6.51 -5.90
N ASP A 55 1.91 5.98 -6.34
CA ASP A 55 0.67 6.04 -5.58
C ASP A 55 0.73 5.03 -4.43
N HIS A 56 0.55 5.51 -3.22
CA HIS A 56 0.56 4.67 -2.03
C HIS A 56 -0.80 4.70 -1.33
N PRO A 57 -1.40 3.54 -0.99
CA PRO A 57 -2.65 3.51 -0.24
C PRO A 57 -2.54 4.24 1.09
N VAL A 58 -3.51 5.08 1.39
CA VAL A 58 -3.64 5.75 2.69
C VAL A 58 -4.64 4.98 3.54
N PHE A 59 -4.18 4.46 4.68
CA PHE A 59 -5.00 3.67 5.61
C PHE A 59 -5.67 4.59 6.63
N ASP A 60 -6.61 5.41 6.17
CA ASP A 60 -7.49 6.19 7.04
C ASP A 60 -8.66 5.34 7.57
N MET A 61 -9.48 5.93 8.41
CA MET A 61 -10.65 5.24 8.99
C MET A 61 -11.65 4.79 7.93
N GLY A 62 -11.77 5.53 6.82
CA GLY A 62 -12.61 5.18 5.68
C GLY A 62 -12.08 3.95 4.95
N ALA A 63 -10.77 3.88 4.70
CA ALA A 63 -10.11 2.74 4.10
C ALA A 63 -10.27 1.47 4.96
N ILE A 64 -10.06 1.59 6.28
CA ILE A 64 -10.23 0.47 7.22
C ILE A 64 -11.68 -0.03 7.22
N ALA A 65 -12.66 0.86 7.22
CA ALA A 65 -14.07 0.49 7.14
C ALA A 65 -14.42 -0.17 5.80
N ALA A 66 -13.83 0.30 4.69
CA ALA A 66 -14.01 -0.28 3.36
C ALA A 66 -13.41 -1.68 3.23
N GLN A 67 -12.28 -1.97 3.90
CA GLN A 67 -11.67 -3.31 3.91
C GLN A 67 -12.64 -4.39 4.39
N ALA A 68 -13.50 -4.08 5.35
CA ALA A 68 -14.53 -5.01 5.84
C ALA A 68 -15.58 -5.38 4.77
N GLN A 69 -15.69 -4.60 3.70
CA GLN A 69 -16.63 -4.82 2.60
C GLN A 69 -16.02 -5.63 1.44
N VAL A 70 -14.71 -5.77 1.39
CA VAL A 70 -14.01 -6.52 0.32
C VAL A 70 -14.56 -7.94 0.14
N PRO A 71 -14.91 -8.71 1.19
CA PRO A 71 -15.50 -10.04 1.02
C PRO A 71 -16.79 -10.05 0.19
N GLN A 72 -17.56 -8.96 0.21
CA GLN A 72 -18.83 -8.86 -0.52
C GLN A 72 -18.62 -8.65 -2.04
N LEU A 73 -17.44 -8.21 -2.44
CA LEU A 73 -17.07 -7.98 -3.83
C LEU A 73 -16.50 -9.24 -4.50
N GLN A 74 -16.09 -10.23 -3.72
CA GLN A 74 -15.42 -11.41 -4.23
C GLN A 74 -16.35 -12.27 -5.07
N GLY A 75 -15.94 -12.55 -6.31
CA GLY A 75 -16.71 -13.35 -7.26
C GLY A 75 -17.83 -12.60 -7.99
N VAL A 76 -18.06 -11.32 -7.68
CA VAL A 76 -19.00 -10.48 -8.43
C VAL A 76 -18.45 -10.26 -9.83
N GLN A 77 -19.29 -10.51 -10.85
CA GLN A 77 -18.89 -10.48 -12.27
C GLN A 77 -17.61 -11.27 -12.56
N SER A 78 -17.43 -12.41 -11.91
CA SER A 78 -16.24 -13.28 -12.05
C SER A 78 -14.93 -12.56 -11.74
N THR A 79 -14.94 -11.61 -10.81
CA THR A 79 -13.77 -10.81 -10.42
C THR A 79 -13.45 -11.04 -8.95
N TRP A 80 -12.16 -11.21 -8.65
CA TRP A 80 -11.64 -11.36 -7.28
C TRP A 80 -10.54 -10.34 -7.04
N PHE A 81 -10.55 -9.76 -5.88
CA PHE A 81 -9.60 -8.74 -5.46
C PHE A 81 -8.67 -9.26 -4.37
N CYS A 82 -7.39 -9.00 -4.53
CA CYS A 82 -6.39 -9.26 -3.50
C CYS A 82 -5.33 -8.15 -3.54
N GLY A 83 -4.52 -8.09 -2.49
CA GLY A 83 -3.43 -7.14 -2.35
C GLY A 83 -3.20 -6.74 -0.90
N ALA A 84 -2.04 -6.19 -0.61
CA ALA A 84 -1.67 -5.74 0.73
C ALA A 84 -2.61 -4.64 1.27
N TRP A 85 -3.25 -3.89 0.38
CA TRP A 85 -4.23 -2.84 0.70
C TRP A 85 -5.51 -3.37 1.38
N THR A 86 -5.77 -4.69 1.30
CA THR A 86 -6.88 -5.34 2.02
C THR A 86 -6.58 -5.58 3.50
N GLY A 87 -5.38 -5.26 3.95
CA GLY A 87 -4.89 -5.30 5.32
C GLY A 87 -4.12 -4.02 5.64
N TYR A 88 -3.01 -4.13 6.33
CA TYR A 88 -2.19 -2.99 6.75
C TYR A 88 -1.05 -2.62 5.79
N GLY A 89 -0.98 -3.26 4.62
CA GLY A 89 0.02 -2.95 3.60
C GLY A 89 1.31 -3.76 3.69
N PHE A 90 1.38 -4.75 4.57
CA PHE A 90 2.55 -5.62 4.68
C PHE A 90 2.56 -6.73 3.62
N HIS A 91 3.73 -7.29 3.33
CA HIS A 91 3.88 -8.41 2.39
C HIS A 91 2.99 -9.59 2.79
N GLU A 92 2.90 -9.90 4.08
CA GLU A 92 2.06 -10.99 4.60
C GLU A 92 0.57 -10.72 4.34
N ASP A 93 0.09 -9.47 4.47
CA ASP A 93 -1.29 -9.11 4.15
C ASP A 93 -1.58 -9.41 2.67
N GLY A 94 -0.64 -9.06 1.78
CA GLY A 94 -0.74 -9.34 0.35
C GLY A 94 -0.82 -10.83 0.06
N LEU A 95 0.06 -11.62 0.65
CA LEU A 95 0.11 -13.08 0.51
C LEU A 95 -1.19 -13.73 1.00
N GLN A 96 -1.62 -13.40 2.21
CA GLN A 96 -2.85 -13.95 2.80
C GLN A 96 -4.11 -13.56 2.01
N SER A 97 -4.15 -12.34 1.48
CA SER A 97 -5.27 -11.92 0.63
C SER A 97 -5.33 -12.71 -0.69
N GLY A 98 -4.17 -13.02 -1.27
CA GLY A 98 -4.05 -13.86 -2.45
C GLY A 98 -4.59 -15.26 -2.21
N TYR A 99 -4.20 -15.91 -1.12
CA TYR A 99 -4.73 -17.23 -0.73
C TYR A 99 -6.25 -17.20 -0.56
N ARG A 100 -6.79 -16.22 0.17
CA ARG A 100 -8.24 -16.07 0.35
C ARG A 100 -8.99 -15.92 -0.98
N ALA A 101 -8.48 -15.08 -1.90
CA ALA A 101 -9.09 -14.90 -3.21
C ALA A 101 -9.06 -16.20 -4.04
N ALA A 102 -7.95 -16.92 -4.02
CA ALA A 102 -7.79 -18.19 -4.71
C ALA A 102 -8.76 -19.27 -4.16
N ASP A 103 -8.87 -19.38 -2.84
CA ASP A 103 -9.79 -20.33 -2.20
C ASP A 103 -11.24 -20.06 -2.57
N LEU A 104 -11.67 -18.81 -2.59
CA LEU A 104 -13.01 -18.40 -3.00
C LEU A 104 -13.28 -18.72 -4.48
N LEU A 105 -12.32 -18.44 -5.37
CA LEU A 105 -12.40 -18.79 -6.77
C LEU A 105 -12.55 -20.30 -6.96
N LEU A 106 -11.71 -21.09 -6.30
CA LEU A 106 -11.76 -22.56 -6.38
C LEU A 106 -13.09 -23.12 -5.84
N ALA A 107 -13.60 -22.56 -4.76
CA ALA A 107 -14.90 -22.94 -4.22
C ALA A 107 -16.04 -22.66 -5.21
N GLN A 108 -16.01 -21.52 -5.88
CA GLN A 108 -17.00 -21.17 -6.90
C GLN A 108 -16.90 -22.13 -8.11
N MET A 109 -15.71 -22.42 -8.60
CA MET A 109 -15.50 -23.36 -9.70
C MET A 109 -16.02 -24.76 -9.39
N ARG A 110 -15.82 -25.25 -8.15
CA ARG A 110 -16.36 -26.55 -7.71
C ARG A 110 -17.88 -26.57 -7.70
N ARG A 111 -18.55 -25.51 -7.27
CA ARG A 111 -20.02 -25.40 -7.30
C ARG A 111 -20.56 -25.43 -8.73
N LEU A 112 -19.92 -24.72 -9.65
CA LEU A 112 -20.33 -24.69 -11.06
C LEU A 112 -20.16 -26.03 -11.75
N LYS A 113 -19.19 -26.86 -11.34
CA LYS A 113 -19.02 -28.22 -11.87
C LYS A 113 -20.00 -29.25 -11.30
N ALA A 114 -20.59 -28.94 -10.15
CA ALA A 114 -21.53 -29.85 -9.47
C ALA A 114 -22.99 -29.52 -9.78
N ALA A 115 -23.26 -28.42 -10.48
CA ALA A 115 -24.59 -28.01 -10.96
C ALA A 115 -24.83 -28.45 -12.41
#